data_968b720ddd8d745e8ae689b61dfec3c3
#
_entry.id   968b720ddd8d745e8ae689b61dfec3c3
#
_cell.length_a   1.000
_cell.length_b   1.000
_cell.length_c   1.000
_cell.angle_alpha   90.00
_cell.angle_beta   90.00
_cell.angle_gamma   90.00
#
_symmetry.space_group_name_H-M   'P 1'
#
loop_
_entity.id
_entity.type
_entity.pdbx_description
1 polymer ?
#
loop_
_entity_poly.entity_id
_entity_poly.type
_entity_poly.pdbx_seq_one_letter_code
_entity_poly.pdbx_strand_id
1 'polypeptide(L)'
;MAHPDGMARLLKFGVRNVPVVAKGDKFVFGQVIADVAELVGVKAPGQVGLTPDELVSRWLFVLEAAQRYVRQLPTGKLEERAVANRDRSIRYLGFHVFRIGEALLEVTEGEEMTVERPNVPPGDTVHTGDDIARYGEQVIVRIGQWWGQTADKACANRVPTYYGQQPLRDVLERCVWHSAQHVRQLMALLERWEIAPDRPVTDADLKGLPVPAGIWE
;
A
#
# COMPACT_ATOMS: atom_id res chain seq x y z
N MET A 1 15.15 5.86 9.81
CA MET A 1 15.90 5.47 9.28
C MET A 1 17.11 4.91 9.50
N ALA A 2 17.83 4.65 8.99
CA ALA A 2 18.70 3.61 8.60
C ALA A 2 19.94 3.61 9.44
N HIS A 3 20.21 2.45 10.05
CA HIS A 3 21.53 2.18 10.61
C HIS A 3 22.57 2.32 9.47
N PRO A 4 23.72 3.00 9.68
CA PRO A 4 24.73 3.22 8.62
C PRO A 4 25.13 1.93 7.90
N ASP A 5 25.20 0.81 8.63
CA ASP A 5 25.56 -0.51 8.08
C ASP A 5 24.37 -1.31 7.52
N GLY A 6 23.16 -0.75 7.51
CA GLY A 6 21.95 -1.48 7.13
C GLY A 6 22.05 -2.09 5.74
N MET A 7 22.53 -1.32 4.76
CA MET A 7 22.72 -1.80 3.39
C MET A 7 23.81 -2.88 3.32
N ALA A 8 24.92 -2.71 4.03
CA ALA A 8 25.99 -3.71 4.06
C ALA A 8 25.49 -5.04 4.68
N ARG A 9 24.61 -4.98 5.68
CA ARG A 9 23.99 -6.18 6.26
C ARG A 9 23.04 -6.87 5.27
N LEU A 10 22.21 -6.12 4.54
CA LEU A 10 21.32 -6.67 3.51
C LEU A 10 22.11 -7.37 2.41
N LEU A 11 23.20 -6.77 1.94
CA LEU A 11 24.05 -7.34 0.88
C LEU A 11 24.68 -8.68 1.29
N LYS A 12 24.95 -8.91 2.60
CA LYS A 12 25.43 -10.23 3.09
C LYS A 12 24.41 -11.35 2.85
N PHE A 13 23.11 -11.02 2.83
CA PHE A 13 22.05 -11.98 2.51
C PHE A 13 21.72 -12.02 1.01
N GLY A 14 22.41 -11.26 0.17
CA GLY A 14 22.15 -11.18 -1.26
C GLY A 14 20.85 -10.44 -1.61
N VAL A 15 20.26 -9.70 -0.67
CA VAL A 15 19.00 -8.97 -0.87
C VAL A 15 19.20 -7.46 -0.82
N ARG A 16 18.34 -6.74 -1.52
CA ARG A 16 18.34 -5.27 -1.55
C ARG A 16 17.00 -4.67 -1.10
N ASN A 17 15.97 -5.50 -1.01
CA ASN A 17 14.61 -5.08 -0.67
C ASN A 17 14.38 -5.14 0.83
N VAL A 18 13.60 -4.23 1.35
CA VAL A 18 13.21 -4.12 2.77
C VAL A 18 11.67 -4.13 2.87
N PRO A 19 11.11 -4.48 4.03
CA PRO A 19 11.76 -4.86 5.28
C PRO A 19 12.30 -6.29 5.28
N VAL A 20 13.43 -6.49 5.96
CA VAL A 20 14.04 -7.81 6.21
C VAL A 20 14.25 -7.98 7.70
N VAL A 21 13.89 -9.13 8.24
CA VAL A 21 14.20 -9.54 9.60
C VAL A 21 15.25 -10.64 9.56
N ALA A 22 16.34 -10.48 10.31
CA ALA A 22 17.43 -11.43 10.33
C ALA A 22 17.73 -11.89 11.75
N LYS A 23 18.11 -13.18 11.91
CA LYS A 23 18.59 -13.79 13.14
C LYS A 23 19.79 -14.70 12.83
N GLY A 24 20.99 -14.24 13.20
CA GLY A 24 22.24 -14.87 12.76
C GLY A 24 22.38 -14.78 11.24
N ASP A 25 22.61 -15.93 10.60
CA ASP A 25 22.77 -16.05 9.14
C ASP A 25 21.46 -16.33 8.39
N LYS A 26 20.34 -16.39 9.12
CA LYS A 26 19.00 -16.58 8.53
C LYS A 26 18.28 -15.25 8.40
N PHE A 27 17.50 -15.11 7.32
CA PHE A 27 16.63 -13.95 7.15
C PHE A 27 15.30 -14.36 6.53
N VAL A 28 14.28 -13.52 6.73
CA VAL A 28 12.98 -13.58 6.07
C VAL A 28 12.55 -12.16 5.68
N PHE A 29 11.68 -12.07 4.69
CA PHE A 29 11.05 -10.79 4.37
C PHE A 29 10.00 -10.43 5.44
N GLY A 30 10.05 -9.20 5.93
CA GLY A 30 9.13 -8.72 6.96
C GLY A 30 7.67 -8.56 6.49
N GLN A 31 7.41 -8.80 5.21
CA GLN A 31 6.06 -8.84 4.64
C GLN A 31 5.26 -10.08 5.11
N VAL A 32 5.93 -11.16 5.45
CA VAL A 32 5.29 -12.41 5.88
C VAL A 32 5.46 -12.56 7.39
N ILE A 33 4.47 -12.13 8.14
CA ILE A 33 4.53 -12.11 9.62
C ILE A 33 4.68 -13.53 10.20
N ALA A 34 4.12 -14.54 9.55
CA ALA A 34 4.28 -15.94 9.97
C ALA A 34 5.75 -16.36 9.92
N ASP A 35 6.46 -16.05 8.83
CA ASP A 35 7.88 -16.37 8.67
C ASP A 35 8.74 -15.60 9.70
N VAL A 36 8.38 -14.33 9.97
CA VAL A 36 9.03 -13.55 11.02
C VAL A 36 8.85 -14.19 12.39
N ALA A 37 7.62 -14.58 12.73
CA ALA A 37 7.31 -15.22 14.00
C ALA A 37 8.07 -16.55 14.17
N GLU A 38 8.13 -17.37 13.12
CA GLU A 38 8.90 -18.60 13.10
C GLU A 38 10.41 -18.33 13.31
N LEU A 39 10.97 -17.38 12.58
CA LEU A 39 12.40 -17.01 12.68
C LEU A 39 12.79 -16.57 14.08
N VAL A 40 11.93 -15.78 14.75
CA VAL A 40 12.23 -15.27 16.11
C VAL A 40 11.82 -16.26 17.21
N GLY A 41 11.04 -17.29 16.89
CA GLY A 41 10.59 -18.34 17.81
C GLY A 41 9.39 -17.92 18.67
N VAL A 42 8.52 -17.07 18.13
CA VAL A 42 7.25 -16.69 18.77
C VAL A 42 6.08 -17.27 17.98
N LYS A 43 4.94 -17.47 18.66
CA LYS A 43 3.72 -17.88 17.96
C LYS A 43 3.22 -16.68 17.11
N ALA A 44 3.00 -16.92 15.82
CA ALA A 44 2.35 -15.94 14.98
C ALA A 44 0.98 -15.56 15.59
N PRO A 45 0.59 -14.30 15.60
CA PRO A 45 -0.77 -13.91 15.96
C PRO A 45 -1.73 -14.73 15.08
N GLY A 46 -2.74 -15.35 15.68
CA GLY A 46 -3.77 -16.05 14.91
C GLY A 46 -4.36 -15.07 13.88
N GLN A 47 -4.63 -15.56 12.68
CA GLN A 47 -5.28 -14.76 11.65
C GLN A 47 -6.71 -14.38 12.10
N VAL A 48 -6.82 -13.29 12.87
CA VAL A 48 -8.08 -12.59 13.09
C VAL A 48 -8.00 -11.35 12.18
N GLY A 49 -7.93 -11.62 10.88
CA GLY A 49 -7.93 -10.58 9.87
C GLY A 49 -9.33 -10.41 9.26
N LEU A 50 -9.52 -9.34 8.55
CA LEU A 50 -10.72 -9.11 7.74
C LEU A 50 -10.85 -10.20 6.66
N THR A 51 -12.07 -10.60 6.35
CA THR A 51 -12.36 -11.45 5.20
C THR A 51 -12.02 -10.72 3.90
N PRO A 52 -11.80 -11.41 2.77
CA PRO A 52 -11.57 -10.74 1.49
C PRO A 52 -12.72 -9.79 1.08
N ASP A 53 -13.98 -10.13 1.37
CA ASP A 53 -15.12 -9.22 1.16
C ASP A 53 -15.00 -7.93 1.97
N GLU A 54 -14.64 -8.06 3.25
CA GLU A 54 -14.41 -6.90 4.12
C GLU A 54 -13.18 -6.09 3.68
N LEU A 55 -12.12 -6.75 3.23
CA LEU A 55 -10.93 -6.10 2.69
C LEU A 55 -11.27 -5.27 1.45
N VAL A 56 -11.96 -5.84 0.47
CA VAL A 56 -12.35 -5.12 -0.75
C VAL A 56 -13.30 -3.97 -0.45
N SER A 57 -14.32 -4.19 0.39
CA SER A 57 -15.26 -3.14 0.79
C SER A 57 -14.54 -1.97 1.45
N ARG A 58 -13.60 -2.27 2.35
CA ARG A 58 -12.81 -1.26 3.03
C ARG A 58 -11.84 -0.55 2.09
N TRP A 59 -11.28 -1.29 1.13
CA TRP A 59 -10.39 -0.70 0.15
C TRP A 59 -11.10 0.30 -0.77
N LEU A 60 -12.27 -0.06 -1.28
CA LEU A 60 -13.09 0.85 -2.09
C LEU A 60 -13.40 2.14 -1.31
N PHE A 61 -13.82 2.02 -0.04
CA PHE A 61 -14.04 3.17 0.84
C PHE A 61 -12.78 4.04 1.00
N VAL A 62 -11.62 3.43 1.22
CA VAL A 62 -10.32 4.12 1.34
C VAL A 62 -9.94 4.83 0.03
N LEU A 63 -10.11 4.18 -1.11
CA LEU A 63 -9.81 4.77 -2.42
C LEU A 63 -10.76 5.91 -2.79
N GLU A 64 -12.05 5.81 -2.44
CA GLU A 64 -13.00 6.92 -2.59
C GLU A 64 -12.63 8.12 -1.70
N ALA A 65 -12.12 7.86 -0.49
CA ALA A 65 -11.58 8.92 0.36
C ALA A 65 -10.34 9.57 -0.29
N ALA A 66 -9.42 8.74 -0.82
CA ALA A 66 -8.27 9.24 -1.57
C ALA A 66 -8.67 10.16 -2.72
N GLN A 67 -9.70 9.79 -3.50
CA GLN A 67 -10.22 10.63 -4.59
C GLN A 67 -10.66 12.03 -4.11
N ARG A 68 -11.34 12.09 -2.97
CA ARG A 68 -11.76 13.37 -2.38
C ARG A 68 -10.54 14.21 -1.97
N TYR A 69 -9.57 13.57 -1.32
CA TYR A 69 -8.40 14.26 -0.79
C TYR A 69 -7.46 14.76 -1.88
N VAL A 70 -7.20 13.97 -2.94
CA VAL A 70 -6.35 14.44 -4.03
C VAL A 70 -6.95 15.64 -4.77
N ARG A 71 -8.29 15.75 -4.85
CA ARG A 71 -8.97 16.94 -5.40
C ARG A 71 -8.82 18.17 -4.52
N GLN A 72 -8.64 18.00 -3.20
CA GLN A 72 -8.42 19.11 -2.27
C GLN A 72 -6.96 19.58 -2.25
N LEU A 73 -6.01 18.80 -2.79
CA LEU A 73 -4.60 19.18 -2.82
C LEU A 73 -4.39 20.45 -3.69
N PRO A 74 -3.75 21.50 -3.18
CA PRO A 74 -3.44 22.67 -3.99
C PRO A 74 -2.49 22.29 -5.13
N THR A 75 -2.84 22.61 -6.36
CA THR A 75 -2.05 22.25 -7.56
C THR A 75 -0.59 22.72 -7.45
N GLY A 76 -0.36 23.93 -6.93
CA GLY A 76 0.99 24.48 -6.73
C GLY A 76 1.84 23.72 -5.70
N LYS A 77 1.25 22.78 -4.93
CA LYS A 77 1.94 21.99 -3.93
C LYS A 77 2.27 20.56 -4.40
N LEU A 78 1.74 20.15 -5.53
CA LEU A 78 1.86 18.76 -5.98
C LEU A 78 3.30 18.30 -6.24
N GLU A 79 4.19 19.21 -6.64
CA GLU A 79 5.61 18.91 -6.85
C GLU A 79 6.47 19.03 -5.57
N GLU A 80 5.90 19.52 -4.47
CA GLU A 80 6.60 19.55 -3.20
C GLU A 80 6.82 18.10 -2.69
N ARG A 81 7.85 17.91 -1.88
CA ARG A 81 8.09 16.63 -1.22
C ARG A 81 7.03 16.37 -0.16
N ALA A 82 6.40 15.20 -0.23
CA ALA A 82 5.45 14.75 0.79
C ALA A 82 6.12 14.63 2.16
N VAL A 83 7.37 14.12 2.18
CA VAL A 83 8.22 13.93 3.37
C VAL A 83 9.62 14.46 3.07
N ALA A 84 10.17 15.25 3.98
CA ALA A 84 11.46 15.94 3.78
C ALA A 84 12.62 14.99 3.38
N ASN A 85 12.64 13.79 3.93
CA ASN A 85 13.73 12.81 3.74
C ASN A 85 13.48 11.77 2.63
N ARG A 86 12.38 11.91 1.85
CA ARG A 86 12.04 11.01 0.75
C ARG A 86 11.89 11.80 -0.54
N ASP A 87 12.50 11.32 -1.60
CA ASP A 87 12.40 11.93 -2.93
C ASP A 87 11.11 11.48 -3.63
N ARG A 88 9.97 11.82 -3.03
CA ARG A 88 8.63 11.57 -3.56
C ARG A 88 7.81 12.83 -3.45
N SER A 89 7.31 13.30 -4.59
CA SER A 89 6.38 14.44 -4.62
C SER A 89 5.00 14.05 -4.07
N ILE A 90 4.22 15.05 -3.70
CA ILE A 90 2.83 14.87 -3.28
C ILE A 90 1.99 14.34 -4.45
N ARG A 91 2.27 14.76 -5.68
CA ARG A 91 1.68 14.21 -6.91
C ARG A 91 1.92 12.71 -7.02
N TYR A 92 3.16 12.28 -6.81
CA TYR A 92 3.51 10.85 -6.80
C TYR A 92 2.75 10.11 -5.69
N LEU A 93 2.72 10.65 -4.47
CA LEU A 93 2.03 10.03 -3.34
C LEU A 93 0.54 9.82 -3.64
N GLY A 94 -0.15 10.86 -4.13
CA GLY A 94 -1.56 10.78 -4.50
C GLY A 94 -1.84 9.74 -5.58
N PHE A 95 -1.00 9.70 -6.63
CA PHE A 95 -1.10 8.72 -7.70
C PHE A 95 -0.83 7.30 -7.20
N HIS A 96 0.18 7.13 -6.35
CA HIS A 96 0.60 5.83 -5.83
C HIS A 96 -0.49 5.11 -5.03
N VAL A 97 -1.36 5.84 -4.33
CA VAL A 97 -2.51 5.25 -3.62
C VAL A 97 -3.34 4.35 -4.55
N PHE A 98 -3.59 4.81 -5.76
CA PHE A 98 -4.38 4.08 -6.77
C PHE A 98 -3.51 3.10 -7.55
N ARG A 99 -2.25 3.42 -7.81
CA ARG A 99 -1.32 2.52 -8.51
C ARG A 99 -1.12 1.19 -7.77
N ILE A 100 -1.20 1.20 -6.43
CA ILE A 100 -1.25 -0.02 -5.62
C ILE A 100 -2.42 -0.91 -6.05
N GLY A 101 -3.59 -0.32 -6.31
CA GLY A 101 -4.79 -1.04 -6.75
C GLY A 101 -4.61 -1.66 -8.14
N GLU A 102 -4.10 -0.88 -9.07
CA GLU A 102 -3.82 -1.38 -10.42
C GLU A 102 -2.77 -2.49 -10.41
N ALA A 103 -1.73 -2.37 -9.55
CA ALA A 103 -0.72 -3.40 -9.38
C ALA A 103 -1.31 -4.74 -8.91
N LEU A 104 -2.29 -4.73 -8.01
CA LEU A 104 -2.99 -5.96 -7.63
C LEU A 104 -3.79 -6.54 -8.80
N LEU A 105 -4.50 -5.71 -9.57
CA LEU A 105 -5.26 -6.17 -10.74
C LEU A 105 -4.33 -6.86 -11.75
N GLU A 106 -3.17 -6.27 -12.05
CA GLU A 106 -2.16 -6.89 -12.91
C GLU A 106 -1.70 -8.26 -12.38
N VAL A 107 -1.53 -8.39 -11.05
CA VAL A 107 -1.19 -9.67 -10.41
C VAL A 107 -2.30 -10.70 -10.56
N THR A 108 -3.57 -10.28 -10.48
CA THR A 108 -4.70 -11.20 -10.72
C THR A 108 -4.83 -11.63 -12.18
N GLU A 109 -4.23 -10.88 -13.10
CA GLU A 109 -4.11 -11.19 -14.53
C GLU A 109 -2.87 -12.07 -14.86
N GLY A 110 -2.08 -12.46 -13.84
CA GLY A 110 -0.95 -13.39 -13.97
C GLY A 110 0.44 -12.75 -13.86
N GLU A 111 0.53 -11.45 -13.63
CA GLU A 111 1.81 -10.76 -13.48
C GLU A 111 2.40 -10.96 -12.06
N GLU A 112 3.71 -10.78 -11.91
CA GLU A 112 4.37 -10.80 -10.61
C GLU A 112 4.21 -9.47 -9.87
N MET A 113 3.95 -9.50 -8.56
CA MET A 113 4.05 -8.33 -7.69
C MET A 113 5.53 -8.00 -7.44
N THR A 114 6.15 -7.30 -8.37
CA THR A 114 7.53 -6.78 -8.17
C THR A 114 7.55 -5.55 -7.28
N VAL A 115 8.73 -5.11 -6.86
CA VAL A 115 8.88 -3.85 -6.09
C VAL A 115 8.51 -2.64 -6.94
N GLU A 116 8.81 -2.68 -8.24
CA GLU A 116 8.61 -1.58 -9.18
C GLU A 116 7.14 -1.41 -9.56
N ARG A 117 6.38 -2.50 -9.63
CA ARG A 117 4.99 -2.50 -10.12
C ARG A 117 4.08 -1.48 -9.43
N PRO A 118 3.97 -1.42 -8.11
CA PRO A 118 3.20 -0.36 -7.45
C PRO A 118 3.92 1.00 -7.44
N ASN A 119 5.20 1.05 -7.80
CA ASN A 119 6.04 2.25 -7.75
C ASN A 119 6.25 2.91 -9.12
N VAL A 120 5.42 2.59 -10.12
CA VAL A 120 5.39 3.31 -11.38
C VAL A 120 4.98 4.77 -11.13
N PRO A 121 5.78 5.75 -11.61
CA PRO A 121 5.44 7.15 -11.44
C PRO A 121 4.23 7.56 -12.28
N PRO A 122 3.54 8.66 -11.92
CA PRO A 122 2.48 9.23 -12.75
C PRO A 122 3.05 9.61 -14.12
N GLY A 123 2.31 9.31 -15.19
CA GLY A 123 2.67 9.71 -16.55
C GLY A 123 2.59 11.23 -16.77
N ASP A 124 3.08 11.65 -17.93
CA ASP A 124 3.19 13.08 -18.31
C ASP A 124 1.84 13.80 -18.49
N THR A 125 0.72 13.08 -18.39
CA THR A 125 -0.62 13.65 -18.48
C THR A 125 -1.29 13.89 -17.12
N VAL A 126 -0.62 13.52 -16.03
CA VAL A 126 -1.16 13.61 -14.66
C VAL A 126 -0.52 14.82 -13.95
N HIS A 127 -1.16 15.99 -14.03
CA HIS A 127 -0.61 17.25 -13.50
C HIS A 127 -1.39 17.82 -12.31
N THR A 128 -2.63 17.43 -12.14
CA THR A 128 -3.55 18.01 -11.15
C THR A 128 -4.13 16.92 -10.23
N GLY A 129 -4.71 17.35 -9.10
CA GLY A 129 -5.49 16.46 -8.24
C GLY A 129 -6.68 15.82 -8.97
N ASP A 130 -7.29 16.53 -9.91
CA ASP A 130 -8.38 15.99 -10.74
C ASP A 130 -7.89 14.92 -11.73
N ASP A 131 -6.67 15.06 -12.28
CA ASP A 131 -6.11 14.01 -13.13
C ASP A 131 -5.86 12.74 -12.33
N ILE A 132 -5.30 12.88 -11.12
CA ILE A 132 -5.09 11.76 -10.19
C ILE A 132 -6.43 11.12 -9.82
N ALA A 133 -7.45 11.92 -9.53
CA ALA A 133 -8.77 11.43 -9.15
C ALA A 133 -9.47 10.69 -10.30
N ARG A 134 -9.33 11.13 -11.55
CA ARG A 134 -9.85 10.41 -12.72
C ARG A 134 -9.18 9.06 -12.92
N TYR A 135 -7.87 9.00 -12.78
CA TYR A 135 -7.16 7.72 -12.77
C TYR A 135 -7.67 6.81 -11.65
N GLY A 136 -7.82 7.36 -10.45
CA GLY A 136 -8.34 6.64 -9.28
C GLY A 136 -9.75 6.08 -9.51
N GLU A 137 -10.62 6.82 -10.18
CA GLU A 137 -11.97 6.36 -10.54
C GLU A 137 -11.94 5.11 -11.42
N GLN A 138 -11.06 5.08 -12.42
CA GLN A 138 -10.88 3.91 -13.28
C GLN A 138 -10.42 2.68 -12.49
N VAL A 139 -9.48 2.88 -11.57
CA VAL A 139 -8.97 1.81 -10.70
C VAL A 139 -10.06 1.29 -9.76
N ILE A 140 -10.84 2.16 -9.13
CA ILE A 140 -11.96 1.80 -8.24
C ILE A 140 -12.98 0.94 -9.00
N VAL A 141 -13.38 1.37 -10.19
CA VAL A 141 -14.33 0.63 -11.03
C VAL A 141 -13.77 -0.76 -11.38
N ARG A 142 -12.51 -0.84 -11.80
CA ARG A 142 -11.85 -2.13 -12.14
C ARG A 142 -11.75 -3.06 -10.93
N ILE A 143 -11.43 -2.55 -9.74
CA ILE A 143 -11.42 -3.36 -8.50
C ILE A 143 -12.82 -3.92 -8.21
N GLY A 144 -13.86 -3.10 -8.33
CA GLY A 144 -15.24 -3.55 -8.14
C GLY A 144 -15.66 -4.63 -9.16
N GLN A 145 -15.29 -4.45 -10.43
CA GLN A 145 -15.53 -5.42 -11.49
C GLN A 145 -14.78 -6.73 -11.26
N TRP A 146 -13.48 -6.64 -10.95
CA TRP A 146 -12.67 -7.81 -10.60
C TRP A 146 -13.30 -8.58 -9.45
N TRP A 147 -13.67 -7.90 -8.36
CA TRP A 147 -14.25 -8.55 -7.21
C TRP A 147 -15.60 -9.20 -7.54
N GLY A 148 -16.45 -8.52 -8.32
CA GLY A 148 -17.71 -9.06 -8.80
C GLY A 148 -17.56 -10.36 -9.61
N GLN A 149 -16.48 -10.48 -10.39
CA GLN A 149 -16.19 -11.62 -11.27
C GLN A 149 -15.33 -12.70 -10.60
N THR A 150 -14.69 -12.42 -9.47
CA THR A 150 -13.84 -13.37 -8.75
C THR A 150 -14.66 -14.55 -8.24
N ALA A 151 -14.34 -15.75 -8.72
CA ALA A 151 -15.03 -16.98 -8.32
C ALA A 151 -14.57 -17.47 -6.93
N ASP A 152 -13.26 -17.46 -6.68
CA ASP A 152 -12.69 -17.82 -5.37
C ASP A 152 -12.69 -16.61 -4.42
N LYS A 153 -13.79 -16.44 -3.70
CA LYS A 153 -13.95 -15.38 -2.70
C LYS A 153 -13.05 -15.54 -1.47
N ALA A 154 -12.40 -16.68 -1.30
CA ALA A 154 -11.39 -16.87 -0.25
C ALA A 154 -10.02 -16.31 -0.64
N CYS A 155 -9.80 -16.02 -1.94
CA CYS A 155 -8.51 -15.62 -2.49
C CYS A 155 -7.37 -16.56 -2.07
N ALA A 156 -7.65 -17.89 -2.07
CA ALA A 156 -6.72 -18.92 -1.60
C ALA A 156 -5.63 -19.24 -2.62
N ASN A 157 -5.84 -18.92 -3.91
CA ASN A 157 -4.83 -19.12 -4.95
C ASN A 157 -3.54 -18.37 -4.62
N ARG A 158 -2.41 -18.94 -5.03
CA ARG A 158 -1.10 -18.33 -4.82
C ARG A 158 -0.69 -17.49 -6.03
N VAL A 159 -0.08 -16.35 -5.75
CA VAL A 159 0.41 -15.42 -6.77
C VAL A 159 1.91 -15.14 -6.57
N PRO A 160 2.67 -14.90 -7.65
CA PRO A 160 4.08 -14.61 -7.56
C PRO A 160 4.32 -13.19 -7.02
N THR A 161 5.24 -13.09 -6.07
CA THR A 161 5.71 -11.80 -5.54
C THR A 161 7.22 -11.80 -5.42
N TYR A 162 7.84 -10.61 -5.33
CA TYR A 162 9.30 -10.48 -5.16
C TYR A 162 9.84 -11.10 -3.84
N TYR A 163 8.95 -11.53 -2.94
CA TYR A 163 9.26 -12.25 -1.71
C TYR A 163 8.70 -13.68 -1.71
N GLY A 164 8.45 -14.26 -2.88
CA GLY A 164 8.00 -15.63 -3.08
C GLY A 164 6.51 -15.75 -3.39
N GLN A 165 6.03 -16.99 -3.47
CA GLN A 165 4.63 -17.30 -3.75
C GLN A 165 3.77 -17.03 -2.51
N GLN A 166 2.77 -16.16 -2.63
CA GLN A 166 1.90 -15.76 -1.51
C GLN A 166 0.43 -16.05 -1.81
N PRO A 167 -0.40 -16.34 -0.80
CA PRO A 167 -1.84 -16.36 -0.99
C PRO A 167 -2.33 -14.97 -1.49
N LEU A 168 -3.20 -14.94 -2.47
CA LEU A 168 -3.76 -13.69 -3.00
C LEU A 168 -4.43 -12.86 -1.89
N ARG A 169 -5.06 -13.52 -0.91
CA ARG A 169 -5.65 -12.86 0.26
C ARG A 169 -4.63 -11.99 1.02
N ASP A 170 -3.41 -12.48 1.19
CA ASP A 170 -2.39 -11.75 1.95
C ASP A 170 -1.83 -10.56 1.14
N VAL A 171 -1.71 -10.73 -0.18
CA VAL A 171 -1.34 -9.64 -1.09
C VAL A 171 -2.45 -8.58 -1.13
N LEU A 172 -3.72 -8.97 -1.18
CA LEU A 172 -4.88 -8.09 -1.08
C LEU A 172 -4.85 -7.28 0.22
N GLU A 173 -4.73 -7.93 1.38
CA GLU A 173 -4.67 -7.25 2.68
C GLU A 173 -3.53 -6.22 2.72
N ARG A 174 -2.36 -6.59 2.19
CA ARG A 174 -1.22 -5.68 2.07
C ARG A 174 -1.54 -4.46 1.21
N CYS A 175 -2.17 -4.63 0.06
CA CYS A 175 -2.55 -3.52 -0.81
C CYS A 175 -3.56 -2.58 -0.12
N VAL A 176 -4.52 -3.14 0.60
CA VAL A 176 -5.54 -2.37 1.32
C VAL A 176 -4.92 -1.49 2.41
N TRP A 177 -4.15 -2.08 3.33
CA TRP A 177 -3.55 -1.29 4.40
C TRP A 177 -2.49 -0.31 3.89
N HIS A 178 -1.78 -0.64 2.81
CA HIS A 178 -0.81 0.24 2.19
C HIS A 178 -1.50 1.49 1.60
N SER A 179 -2.60 1.31 0.87
CA SER A 179 -3.41 2.44 0.41
C SER A 179 -3.97 3.24 1.58
N ALA A 180 -4.47 2.59 2.63
CA ALA A 180 -4.99 3.24 3.83
C ALA A 180 -3.93 4.10 4.54
N GLN A 181 -2.69 3.62 4.64
CA GLN A 181 -1.59 4.40 5.21
C GLN A 181 -1.33 5.68 4.40
N HIS A 182 -1.33 5.58 3.08
CA HIS A 182 -1.13 6.77 2.23
C HIS A 182 -2.33 7.73 2.28
N VAL A 183 -3.55 7.24 2.46
CA VAL A 183 -4.73 8.09 2.70
C VAL A 183 -4.58 8.90 3.99
N ARG A 184 -4.08 8.30 5.06
CA ARG A 184 -3.74 9.04 6.31
C ARG A 184 -2.67 10.11 6.06
N GLN A 185 -1.69 9.82 5.20
CA GLN A 185 -0.67 10.80 4.82
C GLN A 185 -1.26 11.96 4.01
N LEU A 186 -2.19 11.70 3.08
CA LEU A 186 -2.90 12.75 2.35
C LEU A 186 -3.72 13.65 3.29
N MET A 187 -4.41 13.07 4.27
CA MET A 187 -5.12 13.83 5.30
C MET A 187 -4.16 14.75 6.07
N ALA A 188 -3.03 14.21 6.54
CA ALA A 188 -2.04 14.99 7.27
C ALA A 188 -1.40 16.12 6.43
N LEU A 189 -1.30 15.94 5.10
CA LEU A 189 -0.88 17.00 4.19
C LEU A 189 -1.92 18.11 4.07
N LEU A 190 -3.20 17.77 3.94
CA LEU A 190 -4.29 18.75 3.92
C LEU A 190 -4.32 19.55 5.22
N GLU A 191 -4.28 18.87 6.37
CA GLU A 191 -4.25 19.50 7.70
C GLU A 191 -3.05 20.44 7.87
N ARG A 192 -1.86 20.10 7.31
CA ARG A 192 -0.68 20.96 7.32
C ARG A 192 -0.94 22.32 6.65
N TRP A 193 -1.85 22.37 5.69
CA TRP A 193 -2.25 23.58 4.98
C TRP A 193 -3.59 24.16 5.47
N GLU A 194 -4.05 23.73 6.65
CA GLU A 194 -5.31 24.17 7.24
C GLU A 194 -6.55 23.88 6.35
N ILE A 195 -6.44 22.84 5.51
CA ILE A 195 -7.53 22.35 4.67
C ILE A 195 -8.18 21.18 5.39
N ALA A 196 -9.45 21.32 5.78
CA ALA A 196 -10.19 20.21 6.38
C ALA A 196 -10.42 19.09 5.35
N PRO A 197 -10.01 17.84 5.65
CA PRO A 197 -10.29 16.70 4.77
C PRO A 197 -11.81 16.49 4.61
N ASP A 198 -12.27 16.31 3.38
CA ASP A 198 -13.68 16.00 3.12
C ASP A 198 -14.04 14.60 3.63
N ARG A 199 -14.90 14.52 4.64
CA ARG A 199 -15.29 13.27 5.29
C ARG A 199 -14.06 12.47 5.74
N PRO A 200 -13.37 12.89 6.80
CA PRO A 200 -12.10 12.31 7.21
C PRO A 200 -12.26 10.82 7.56
N VAL A 201 -11.28 10.04 7.12
CA VAL A 201 -11.17 8.62 7.50
C VAL A 201 -10.74 8.52 8.95
N THR A 202 -11.47 7.72 9.72
CA THR A 202 -11.25 7.54 11.16
C THR A 202 -10.58 6.20 11.47
N ASP A 203 -10.09 6.03 12.69
CA ASP A 203 -9.55 4.74 13.15
C ASP A 203 -10.62 3.63 13.14
N ALA A 204 -11.89 3.98 13.33
CA ALA A 204 -13.00 3.02 13.23
C ALA A 204 -13.16 2.49 11.81
N ASP A 205 -12.95 3.33 10.79
CA ASP A 205 -13.01 2.95 9.38
C ASP A 205 -11.85 2.03 8.98
N LEU A 206 -10.72 2.12 9.67
CA LEU A 206 -9.52 1.33 9.43
C LEU A 206 -9.37 0.12 10.36
N LYS A 207 -10.35 -0.09 11.26
CA LYS A 207 -10.29 -1.18 12.24
C LYS A 207 -10.11 -2.55 11.56
N GLY A 208 -9.14 -3.30 12.03
CA GLY A 208 -8.80 -4.63 11.49
C GLY A 208 -7.72 -4.62 10.41
N LEU A 209 -7.33 -3.45 9.89
CA LEU A 209 -6.17 -3.30 9.02
C LEU A 209 -4.90 -3.09 9.85
N PRO A 210 -3.76 -3.71 9.49
CA PRO A 210 -2.50 -3.55 10.20
C PRO A 210 -1.78 -2.25 9.81
N VAL A 211 -2.49 -1.13 9.85
CA VAL A 211 -1.88 0.18 9.59
C VAL A 211 -0.92 0.56 10.71
N PRO A 212 0.25 1.12 10.40
CA PRO A 212 1.21 1.59 11.42
C PRO A 212 0.60 2.66 12.34
N ALA A 213 1.05 2.73 13.60
CA ALA A 213 0.62 3.78 14.51
C ALA A 213 1.06 5.17 14.02
N GLY A 214 2.29 5.28 13.51
CA GLY A 214 2.82 6.51 12.93
C GLY A 214 2.32 6.77 11.51
N ILE A 215 2.18 8.05 11.16
CA ILE A 215 1.73 8.47 9.82
C ILE A 215 2.87 8.40 8.80
N TRP A 216 4.09 8.72 9.19
CA TRP A 216 5.25 8.88 8.32
C TRP A 216 6.33 7.81 8.50
N GLU A 217 6.01 6.69 9.10
CA GLU A 217 6.91 5.56 9.33
C GLU A 217 7.19 4.76 8.06
#